data_b060906f8ec0bd7b0e36ba2af4ed156c
#
_entry.id   b060906f8ec0bd7b0e36ba2af4ed156c
#
_cell.length_a   1.000
_cell.length_b   1.000
_cell.length_c   1.000
_cell.angle_alpha   90.00
_cell.angle_beta   90.00
_cell.angle_gamma   90.00
#
_symmetry.space_group_name_H-M   'P 1'
#
loop_
_entity.id
_entity.type
_entity.pdbx_description
1 polymer ?
#
loop_
_entity_poly.entity_id
_entity_poly.type
_entity_poly.pdbx_seq_one_letter_code
_entity_poly.pdbx_strand_id
1 'polypeptide(L)'
;MAGTLVVLLGTGTPNADPERSGPAVAVVVNDRAYLVDFGPGVVRRAAAAAERGVAALAPERIATAFLTHLHSDHTTGYADLILTPWVLGRSAPLQVYGPSGLRDMTDHLLAAYDADIRERIDGLEPANPRGWQVEVHEIAAGFVFEDDLVRVEALPASHGSWPAFSYRFTTPDRTVVISGDSAPHEQMPANYAGCDLLVHE
;
A
#
# COMPACT_ATOMS: atom_id res chain seq x y z
N MET A 1 20.83 7.75 -13.40
CA MET A 1 20.57 6.89 -12.22
C MET A 1 19.18 7.23 -11.75
N ALA A 2 18.28 6.30 -11.78
CA ALA A 2 16.95 6.49 -11.19
C ALA A 2 17.15 6.51 -9.67
N GLY A 3 16.78 7.59 -9.01
CA GLY A 3 16.81 7.70 -7.56
C GLY A 3 15.49 7.26 -6.94
N THR A 4 15.39 7.36 -5.63
CA THR A 4 14.15 7.13 -4.90
C THR A 4 13.17 8.30 -5.11
N LEU A 5 11.93 7.99 -5.45
CA LEU A 5 10.84 8.95 -5.59
C LEU A 5 9.73 8.62 -4.58
N VAL A 6 9.21 9.62 -3.89
CA VAL A 6 8.02 9.50 -3.04
C VAL A 6 6.86 10.23 -3.71
N VAL A 7 5.74 9.54 -3.88
CA VAL A 7 4.54 10.06 -4.52
C VAL A 7 3.38 10.02 -3.52
N LEU A 8 2.85 11.17 -3.17
CA LEU A 8 1.63 11.27 -2.38
C LEU A 8 0.43 11.01 -3.30
N LEU A 9 -0.18 9.84 -3.18
CA LEU A 9 -1.35 9.43 -3.97
C LEU A 9 -2.64 9.94 -3.35
N GLY A 10 -2.68 10.09 -2.04
CA GLY A 10 -3.81 10.64 -1.32
C GLY A 10 -3.41 11.17 0.05
N THR A 11 -4.02 12.27 0.43
CA THR A 11 -3.78 13.01 1.69
C THR A 11 -5.10 13.36 2.36
N GLY A 12 -6.17 12.66 2.01
CA GLY A 12 -7.48 12.81 2.63
C GLY A 12 -7.50 12.23 4.04
N THR A 13 -8.62 12.41 4.70
CA THR A 13 -8.95 11.88 6.02
C THR A 13 -10.29 11.13 5.89
N PRO A 14 -10.91 10.63 6.98
CA PRO A 14 -12.25 10.06 6.90
C PRO A 14 -13.32 11.02 6.34
N ASN A 15 -13.04 12.32 6.26
CA ASN A 15 -13.95 13.29 5.65
C ASN A 15 -14.01 13.08 4.12
N ALA A 16 -15.22 13.08 3.58
CA ALA A 16 -15.45 12.92 2.14
C ALA A 16 -15.13 14.20 1.36
N ASP A 17 -13.86 14.57 1.28
CA ASP A 17 -13.39 15.70 0.47
C ASP A 17 -13.28 15.26 -1.00
N PRO A 18 -14.03 15.85 -1.95
CA PRO A 18 -14.00 15.44 -3.35
C PRO A 18 -12.66 15.69 -4.04
N GLU A 19 -11.86 16.63 -3.53
CA GLU A 19 -10.55 16.97 -4.11
C GLU A 19 -9.38 16.13 -3.56
N ARG A 20 -9.63 15.32 -2.51
CA ARG A 20 -8.61 14.53 -1.84
C ARG A 20 -8.98 13.06 -1.77
N SER A 21 -8.16 12.22 -2.39
CA SER A 21 -8.21 10.77 -2.17
C SER A 21 -7.73 10.42 -0.76
N GLY A 22 -8.19 9.30 -0.23
CA GLY A 22 -7.77 8.81 1.09
C GLY A 22 -6.27 8.52 1.18
N PRO A 23 -5.75 8.31 2.39
CA PRO A 23 -4.33 8.15 2.65
C PRO A 23 -3.71 7.06 1.78
N ALA A 24 -2.70 7.41 1.00
CA ALA A 24 -1.90 6.48 0.22
C ALA A 24 -0.60 7.16 -0.24
N VAL A 25 0.52 6.50 0.00
CA VAL A 25 1.85 6.96 -0.41
C VAL A 25 2.53 5.86 -1.21
N ALA A 26 3.26 6.21 -2.25
CA ALA A 26 4.12 5.28 -2.97
C ALA A 26 5.59 5.66 -2.80
N VAL A 27 6.42 4.70 -2.44
CA VAL A 27 7.87 4.78 -2.56
C VAL A 27 8.26 4.04 -3.84
N VAL A 28 8.87 4.75 -4.78
CA VAL A 28 9.30 4.20 -6.07
C VAL A 28 10.81 4.17 -6.12
N VAL A 29 11.36 3.00 -6.36
CA VAL A 29 12.81 2.79 -6.51
C VAL A 29 13.05 2.13 -7.86
N ASN A 30 13.76 2.79 -8.74
CA ASN A 30 13.93 2.41 -10.13
C ASN A 30 12.58 2.24 -10.86
N ASP A 31 12.18 1.01 -11.15
CA ASP A 31 10.95 0.66 -11.86
C ASP A 31 9.93 -0.09 -11.00
N ARG A 32 10.14 -0.15 -9.67
CA ARG A 32 9.27 -0.85 -8.71
C ARG A 32 8.64 0.13 -7.74
N ALA A 33 7.34 -0.04 -7.50
CA ALA A 33 6.56 0.76 -6.56
C ALA A 33 6.16 -0.07 -5.34
N TYR A 34 6.26 0.53 -4.17
CA TYR A 34 5.83 0.01 -2.88
C TYR A 34 4.79 0.97 -2.32
N LEU A 35 3.55 0.49 -2.15
CA LEU A 35 2.49 1.32 -1.58
C LEU A 35 2.52 1.27 -0.05
N VAL A 36 2.19 2.38 0.58
CA VAL A 36 1.82 2.45 1.99
C VAL A 36 0.42 3.03 2.07
N ASP A 37 -0.47 2.25 2.63
CA ASP A 37 -1.91 2.44 2.68
C ASP A 37 -2.59 2.44 1.31
N PHE A 38 -3.87 2.14 1.34
CA PHE A 38 -4.70 2.03 0.16
C PHE A 38 -6.11 2.60 0.41
N GLY A 39 -6.13 3.87 0.80
CA GLY A 39 -7.35 4.63 0.95
C GLY A 39 -8.13 4.77 -0.37
N PRO A 40 -9.37 5.29 -0.31
CA PRO A 40 -10.23 5.40 -1.48
C PRO A 40 -9.58 6.22 -2.59
N GLY A 41 -9.59 5.66 -3.81
CA GLY A 41 -9.04 6.29 -5.01
C GLY A 41 -7.57 5.98 -5.31
N VAL A 42 -6.88 5.17 -4.50
CA VAL A 42 -5.45 4.85 -4.66
C VAL A 42 -5.09 4.40 -6.07
N VAL A 43 -5.85 3.49 -6.68
CA VAL A 43 -5.56 2.95 -8.03
C VAL A 43 -5.65 4.05 -9.10
N ARG A 44 -6.68 4.91 -9.03
CA ARG A 44 -6.84 6.02 -9.97
C ARG A 44 -5.74 7.06 -9.85
N ARG A 45 -5.29 7.31 -8.63
CA ARG A 45 -4.17 8.23 -8.38
C ARG A 45 -2.84 7.64 -8.84
N ALA A 46 -2.64 6.34 -8.67
CA ALA A 46 -1.47 5.63 -9.22
C ALA A 46 -1.46 5.70 -10.75
N ALA A 47 -2.59 5.42 -11.41
CA ALA A 47 -2.73 5.56 -12.86
C ALA A 47 -2.40 6.99 -13.33
N ALA A 48 -2.96 8.01 -12.66
CA ALA A 48 -2.67 9.40 -12.99
C ALA A 48 -1.18 9.77 -12.80
N ALA A 49 -0.49 9.19 -11.82
CA ALA A 49 0.95 9.36 -11.65
C ALA A 49 1.74 8.66 -12.77
N ALA A 50 1.30 7.48 -13.20
CA ALA A 50 1.90 6.76 -14.32
C ALA A 50 1.79 7.57 -15.62
N GLU A 51 0.64 8.15 -15.92
CA GLU A 51 0.42 9.04 -17.07
C GLU A 51 1.32 10.28 -17.04
N ARG A 52 1.73 10.74 -15.86
CA ARG A 52 2.67 11.84 -15.66
C ARG A 52 4.14 11.42 -15.66
N GLY A 53 4.43 10.16 -16.04
CA GLY A 53 5.78 9.66 -16.24
C GLY A 53 6.33 8.76 -15.13
N VAL A 54 5.56 8.47 -14.07
CA VAL A 54 5.98 7.52 -13.03
C VAL A 54 5.50 6.11 -13.41
N ALA A 55 6.10 5.53 -14.44
CA ALA A 55 5.67 4.27 -15.05
C ALA A 55 5.58 3.08 -14.07
N ALA A 56 6.32 3.08 -12.97
CA ALA A 56 6.23 2.07 -11.92
C ALA A 56 4.86 2.03 -11.24
N LEU A 57 4.08 3.12 -11.33
CA LEU A 57 2.73 3.25 -10.76
C LEU A 57 1.61 2.89 -11.75
N ALA A 58 1.93 2.35 -12.94
CA ALA A 58 0.92 1.74 -13.78
C ALA A 58 0.21 0.63 -12.98
N PRO A 59 -1.13 0.63 -12.93
CA PRO A 59 -1.86 -0.25 -12.00
C PRO A 59 -1.45 -1.71 -12.07
N GLU A 60 -1.27 -2.25 -13.26
CA GLU A 60 -0.87 -3.64 -13.50
C GLU A 60 0.53 -3.99 -12.97
N ARG A 61 1.35 -3.00 -12.65
CA ARG A 61 2.70 -3.15 -12.10
C ARG A 61 2.75 -3.13 -10.58
N ILE A 62 1.67 -2.71 -9.93
CA ILE A 62 1.62 -2.63 -8.46
C ILE A 62 1.52 -4.04 -7.89
N ALA A 63 2.56 -4.47 -7.19
CA ALA A 63 2.69 -5.83 -6.68
C ALA A 63 2.88 -5.91 -5.15
N THR A 64 3.24 -4.81 -4.48
CA THR A 64 3.56 -4.80 -3.04
C THR A 64 2.94 -3.61 -2.33
N ALA A 65 2.25 -3.88 -1.24
CA ALA A 65 1.63 -2.86 -0.39
C ALA A 65 1.84 -3.15 1.10
N PHE A 66 1.94 -2.10 1.88
CA PHE A 66 2.07 -2.09 3.33
C PHE A 66 0.89 -1.33 3.92
N LEU A 67 0.25 -1.87 4.93
CA LEU A 67 -0.85 -1.23 5.63
C LEU A 67 -0.39 -0.76 7.00
N THR A 68 -0.59 0.51 7.30
CA THR A 68 -0.23 1.07 8.60
C THR A 68 -1.18 0.59 9.70
N HIS A 69 -2.48 0.61 9.45
CA HIS A 69 -3.53 0.17 10.37
C HIS A 69 -4.88 -0.05 9.66
N LEU A 70 -5.88 -0.57 10.37
CA LEU A 70 -7.12 -1.06 9.76
C LEU A 70 -8.25 -0.01 9.64
N HIS A 71 -8.02 1.28 9.86
CA HIS A 71 -9.08 2.26 9.66
C HIS A 71 -9.58 2.32 8.22
N SER A 72 -10.85 2.64 8.06
CA SER A 72 -11.53 2.56 6.77
C SER A 72 -10.97 3.52 5.72
N ASP A 73 -10.56 4.71 6.10
CA ASP A 73 -9.94 5.67 5.17
C ASP A 73 -8.58 5.22 4.65
N HIS A 74 -7.88 4.32 5.35
CA HIS A 74 -6.65 3.65 4.90
C HIS A 74 -6.91 2.36 4.11
N THR A 75 -8.13 1.80 4.14
CA THR A 75 -8.42 0.46 3.61
C THR A 75 -9.54 0.38 2.59
N THR A 76 -10.43 1.38 2.45
CA THR A 76 -11.59 1.28 1.54
C THR A 76 -11.23 1.21 0.05
N GLY A 77 -10.02 1.54 -0.34
CA GLY A 77 -9.51 1.30 -1.69
C GLY A 77 -8.95 -0.11 -1.92
N TYR A 78 -8.97 -1.00 -0.92
CA TYR A 78 -8.31 -2.30 -0.99
C TYR A 78 -8.91 -3.22 -2.06
N ALA A 79 -10.23 -3.32 -2.14
CA ALA A 79 -10.87 -4.12 -3.17
C ALA A 79 -10.51 -3.61 -4.59
N ASP A 80 -10.47 -2.28 -4.79
CA ASP A 80 -10.05 -1.66 -6.04
C ASP A 80 -8.57 -2.01 -6.35
N LEU A 81 -7.67 -1.99 -5.34
CA LEU A 81 -6.26 -2.37 -5.48
C LEU A 81 -6.06 -3.86 -5.81
N ILE A 82 -6.93 -4.74 -5.33
CA ILE A 82 -6.90 -6.16 -5.66
C ILE A 82 -7.37 -6.38 -7.10
N LEU A 83 -8.54 -5.85 -7.45
CA LEU A 83 -9.29 -6.25 -8.64
C LEU A 83 -8.93 -5.44 -9.89
N THR A 84 -8.86 -4.12 -9.81
CA THR A 84 -8.61 -3.27 -10.99
C THR A 84 -7.24 -3.54 -11.61
N PRO A 85 -6.12 -3.64 -10.86
CA PRO A 85 -4.82 -4.00 -11.43
C PRO A 85 -4.80 -5.40 -12.08
N TRP A 86 -5.52 -6.36 -11.51
CA TRP A 86 -5.69 -7.68 -12.11
C TRP A 86 -6.39 -7.62 -13.47
N VAL A 87 -7.51 -6.91 -13.55
CA VAL A 87 -8.26 -6.71 -14.81
C VAL A 87 -7.39 -6.01 -15.86
N LEU A 88 -6.50 -5.11 -15.43
CA LEU A 88 -5.55 -4.39 -16.30
C LEU A 88 -4.29 -5.21 -16.64
N GLY A 89 -4.11 -6.42 -16.10
CA GLY A 89 -3.05 -7.33 -16.53
C GLY A 89 -2.05 -7.76 -15.45
N ARG A 90 -2.19 -7.33 -14.17
CA ARG A 90 -1.36 -7.89 -13.10
C ARG A 90 -1.58 -9.40 -13.06
N SER A 91 -0.51 -10.18 -13.25
CA SER A 91 -0.57 -11.64 -13.37
C SER A 91 -0.04 -12.39 -12.14
N ALA A 92 0.59 -11.69 -11.21
CA ALA A 92 1.05 -12.24 -9.93
C ALA A 92 0.10 -11.82 -8.79
N PRO A 93 0.02 -12.60 -7.69
CA PRO A 93 -0.67 -12.18 -6.48
C PRO A 93 -0.13 -10.86 -5.94
N LEU A 94 -1.02 -10.05 -5.35
CA LEU A 94 -0.62 -8.88 -4.60
C LEU A 94 -0.01 -9.29 -3.26
N GLN A 95 1.19 -8.82 -2.96
CA GLN A 95 1.83 -9.00 -1.65
C GLN A 95 1.37 -7.88 -0.72
N VAL A 96 0.74 -8.21 0.39
CA VAL A 96 0.27 -7.20 1.36
C VAL A 96 0.76 -7.52 2.76
N TYR A 97 1.42 -6.56 3.37
CA TYR A 97 1.97 -6.62 4.72
C TYR A 97 1.20 -5.65 5.62
N GLY A 98 0.76 -6.10 6.80
CA GLY A 98 0.01 -5.21 7.71
C GLY A 98 -0.32 -5.86 9.04
N PRO A 99 -1.10 -5.17 9.88
CA PRO A 99 -1.45 -5.64 11.21
C PRO A 99 -2.38 -6.87 11.17
N SER A 100 -2.49 -7.54 12.31
CA SER A 100 -3.48 -8.60 12.55
C SER A 100 -4.89 -8.10 12.23
N GLY A 101 -5.70 -8.94 11.57
CA GLY A 101 -7.01 -8.64 11.00
C GLY A 101 -6.99 -8.32 9.49
N LEU A 102 -5.82 -8.09 8.91
CA LEU A 102 -5.69 -7.87 7.46
C LEU A 102 -6.09 -9.13 6.66
N ARG A 103 -5.78 -10.33 7.15
CA ARG A 103 -6.17 -11.59 6.52
C ARG A 103 -7.69 -11.74 6.47
N ASP A 104 -8.35 -11.55 7.61
CA ASP A 104 -9.81 -11.64 7.68
C ASP A 104 -10.48 -10.62 6.76
N MET A 105 -9.97 -9.39 6.72
CA MET A 105 -10.44 -8.36 5.79
C MET A 105 -10.29 -8.82 4.34
N THR A 106 -9.14 -9.37 3.97
CA THR A 106 -8.86 -9.85 2.61
C THR A 106 -9.82 -10.96 2.22
N ASP A 107 -9.99 -11.97 3.08
CA ASP A 107 -10.83 -13.13 2.81
C ASP A 107 -12.31 -12.72 2.63
N HIS A 108 -12.81 -11.78 3.45
CA HIS A 108 -14.17 -11.25 3.30
C HIS A 108 -14.35 -10.40 2.03
N LEU A 109 -13.36 -9.60 1.65
CA LEU A 109 -13.40 -8.84 0.40
C LEU A 109 -13.40 -9.78 -0.81
N LEU A 110 -12.54 -10.78 -0.85
CA LEU A 110 -12.51 -11.76 -1.95
C LEU A 110 -13.81 -12.56 -2.02
N ALA A 111 -14.38 -12.94 -0.90
CA ALA A 111 -15.68 -13.61 -0.85
C ALA A 111 -16.82 -12.70 -1.37
N ALA A 112 -16.78 -11.40 -1.08
CA ALA A 112 -17.77 -10.46 -1.59
C ALA A 112 -17.73 -10.30 -3.12
N TYR A 113 -16.55 -10.48 -3.74
CA TYR A 113 -16.35 -10.37 -5.19
C TYR A 113 -16.23 -11.73 -5.91
N ASP A 114 -16.52 -12.85 -5.24
CA ASP A 114 -16.40 -14.20 -5.80
C ASP A 114 -17.13 -14.38 -7.15
N ALA A 115 -18.32 -13.80 -7.29
CA ALA A 115 -19.09 -13.88 -8.54
C ALA A 115 -18.38 -13.16 -9.71
N ASP A 116 -17.82 -11.96 -9.48
CA ASP A 116 -17.06 -11.22 -10.50
C ASP A 116 -15.76 -11.95 -10.86
N ILE A 117 -15.05 -12.48 -9.84
CA ILE A 117 -13.80 -13.23 -10.05
C ILE A 117 -14.07 -14.47 -10.91
N ARG A 118 -15.11 -15.24 -10.63
CA ARG A 118 -15.46 -16.43 -11.43
C ARG A 118 -15.84 -16.07 -12.85
N GLU A 119 -16.66 -15.04 -13.05
CA GLU A 119 -17.06 -14.61 -14.41
C GLU A 119 -15.84 -14.21 -15.26
N ARG A 120 -14.84 -13.56 -14.63
CA ARG A 120 -13.60 -13.17 -15.31
C ARG A 120 -12.61 -14.32 -15.54
N ILE A 121 -12.71 -15.42 -14.80
CA ILE A 121 -11.85 -16.58 -15.00
C ILE A 121 -12.51 -17.58 -15.98
N ASP A 122 -13.77 -17.90 -15.76
CA ASP A 122 -14.48 -19.00 -16.41
C ASP A 122 -15.50 -18.51 -17.45
N GLY A 123 -15.83 -17.22 -17.45
CA GLY A 123 -16.86 -16.61 -18.28
C GLY A 123 -16.34 -16.03 -19.61
N LEU A 124 -17.03 -14.98 -20.10
CA LEU A 124 -16.76 -14.39 -21.41
C LEU A 124 -15.71 -13.28 -21.41
N GLU A 125 -15.24 -12.87 -20.23
CA GLU A 125 -14.19 -11.84 -20.09
C GLU A 125 -12.93 -12.44 -19.45
N PRO A 126 -12.19 -13.31 -20.20
CA PRO A 126 -11.12 -14.09 -19.58
C PRO A 126 -9.99 -13.22 -19.06
N ALA A 127 -9.77 -13.29 -17.76
CA ALA A 127 -8.60 -12.72 -17.08
C ALA A 127 -7.62 -13.82 -16.67
N ASN A 128 -6.39 -13.44 -16.33
CA ASN A 128 -5.43 -14.42 -15.82
C ASN A 128 -5.87 -15.01 -14.47
N PRO A 129 -5.54 -16.28 -14.16
CA PRO A 129 -6.10 -16.99 -13.01
C PRO A 129 -5.43 -16.62 -11.68
N ARG A 130 -4.44 -15.73 -11.62
CA ARG A 130 -3.62 -15.52 -10.43
C ARG A 130 -3.62 -14.08 -9.92
N GLY A 131 -3.79 -13.09 -10.78
CA GLY A 131 -3.59 -11.69 -10.42
C GLY A 131 -4.62 -11.10 -9.43
N TRP A 132 -5.75 -11.78 -9.22
CA TRP A 132 -6.74 -11.45 -8.20
C TRP A 132 -6.37 -11.95 -6.80
N GLN A 133 -5.43 -12.90 -6.72
CA GLN A 133 -5.00 -13.47 -5.46
C GLN A 133 -4.19 -12.46 -4.63
N VAL A 134 -4.21 -12.64 -3.33
CA VAL A 134 -3.46 -11.84 -2.37
C VAL A 134 -2.66 -12.75 -1.46
N GLU A 135 -1.39 -12.48 -1.33
CA GLU A 135 -0.52 -13.09 -0.32
C GLU A 135 -0.44 -12.15 0.88
N VAL A 136 -1.20 -12.45 1.92
CA VAL A 136 -1.29 -11.64 3.14
C VAL A 136 -0.23 -12.04 4.13
N HIS A 137 0.51 -11.06 4.63
CA HIS A 137 1.51 -11.18 5.67
C HIS A 137 1.09 -10.31 6.87
N GLU A 138 0.49 -10.94 7.88
CA GLU A 138 0.25 -10.25 9.14
C GLU A 138 1.55 -10.13 9.93
N ILE A 139 1.92 -8.91 10.26
CA ILE A 139 3.22 -8.56 10.83
C ILE A 139 3.06 -7.90 12.21
N ALA A 140 4.17 -7.78 12.91
CA ALA A 140 4.28 -7.03 14.16
C ALA A 140 5.39 -5.98 14.05
N ALA A 141 5.43 -5.04 14.99
CA ALA A 141 6.52 -4.08 15.08
C ALA A 141 7.88 -4.79 15.18
N GLY A 142 8.87 -4.27 14.47
CA GLY A 142 10.17 -4.90 14.30
C GLY A 142 10.28 -5.86 13.11
N PHE A 143 9.16 -6.14 12.41
CA PHE A 143 9.21 -6.89 11.15
C PHE A 143 10.03 -6.15 10.10
N VAL A 144 10.76 -6.92 9.30
CA VAL A 144 11.56 -6.42 8.19
C VAL A 144 11.19 -7.18 6.92
N PHE A 145 10.79 -6.41 5.90
CA PHE A 145 10.75 -6.84 4.51
C PHE A 145 12.05 -6.41 3.83
N GLU A 146 12.60 -7.25 2.98
CA GLU A 146 13.80 -6.92 2.22
C GLU A 146 13.74 -7.59 0.85
N ASP A 147 14.07 -6.83 -0.18
CA ASP A 147 14.32 -7.32 -1.53
C ASP A 147 15.60 -6.70 -2.10
N ASP A 148 15.82 -6.82 -3.40
CA ASP A 148 17.02 -6.32 -4.07
C ASP A 148 17.10 -4.78 -4.16
N LEU A 149 16.02 -4.06 -3.87
CA LEU A 149 15.93 -2.60 -3.99
C LEU A 149 15.72 -1.88 -2.67
N VAL A 150 14.99 -2.48 -1.73
CA VAL A 150 14.60 -1.81 -0.48
C VAL A 150 14.67 -2.74 0.71
N ARG A 151 14.92 -2.14 1.87
CA ARG A 151 14.65 -2.70 3.18
C ARG A 151 13.54 -1.87 3.83
N VAL A 152 12.44 -2.51 4.23
CA VAL A 152 11.29 -1.84 4.89
C VAL A 152 11.15 -2.40 6.29
N GLU A 153 11.14 -1.53 7.28
CA GLU A 153 10.99 -1.87 8.69
C GLU A 153 9.67 -1.32 9.23
N ALA A 154 8.88 -2.19 9.85
CA ALA A 154 7.66 -1.82 10.55
C ALA A 154 8.01 -1.33 11.96
N LEU A 155 7.80 -0.05 12.21
CA LEU A 155 8.04 0.62 13.49
C LEU A 155 6.72 0.77 14.24
N PRO A 156 6.69 0.69 15.58
CA PRO A 156 5.47 0.90 16.32
C PRO A 156 4.99 2.34 16.18
N ALA A 157 3.69 2.51 15.95
CA ALA A 157 2.98 3.79 15.98
C ALA A 157 1.94 3.79 17.09
N SER A 158 1.56 4.97 17.58
CA SER A 158 0.56 5.13 18.65
C SER A 158 -0.73 5.68 18.06
N HIS A 159 -1.70 4.77 17.79
CA HIS A 159 -2.97 5.16 17.22
C HIS A 159 -4.14 4.36 17.83
N GLY A 160 -4.76 4.91 18.85
CA GLY A 160 -5.82 4.25 19.60
C GLY A 160 -5.36 2.96 20.29
N SER A 161 -6.23 1.93 20.30
CA SER A 161 -5.95 0.61 20.88
C SER A 161 -5.53 -0.45 19.86
N TRP A 162 -5.38 -0.07 18.60
CA TRP A 162 -5.10 -0.99 17.49
C TRP A 162 -3.61 -1.12 17.24
N PRO A 163 -3.14 -2.28 16.74
CA PRO A 163 -1.81 -2.36 16.18
C PRO A 163 -1.68 -1.37 15.01
N ALA A 164 -0.74 -0.45 15.13
CA ALA A 164 -0.45 0.53 14.09
C ALA A 164 1.05 0.61 13.85
N PHE A 165 1.44 0.87 12.61
CA PHE A 165 2.83 0.90 12.18
C PHE A 165 3.15 2.18 11.43
N SER A 166 4.36 2.69 11.66
CA SER A 166 5.07 3.53 10.72
C SER A 166 6.01 2.63 9.90
N TYR A 167 6.32 3.02 8.68
CA TYR A 167 7.25 2.26 7.84
C TYR A 167 8.50 3.07 7.52
N ARG A 168 9.67 2.46 7.76
CA ARG A 168 10.96 3.01 7.39
C ARG A 168 11.49 2.27 6.18
N PHE A 169 11.62 2.98 5.07
CA PHE A 169 12.22 2.51 3.83
C PHE A 169 13.69 2.92 3.78
N THR A 170 14.58 1.96 3.66
CA THR A 170 15.98 2.20 3.32
C THR A 170 16.19 1.74 1.89
N THR A 171 16.57 2.67 1.03
CA THR A 171 16.84 2.46 -0.39
C THR A 171 18.32 2.68 -0.67
N PRO A 172 18.83 2.44 -1.88
CA PRO A 172 20.25 2.67 -2.19
C PRO A 172 20.73 4.13 -2.00
N ASP A 173 19.81 5.11 -2.04
CA ASP A 173 20.17 6.52 -2.01
C ASP A 173 19.41 7.36 -0.96
N ARG A 174 18.38 6.82 -0.32
CA ARG A 174 17.52 7.54 0.64
C ARG A 174 17.01 6.66 1.77
N THR A 175 16.70 7.31 2.88
CA THR A 175 15.89 6.76 3.96
C THR A 175 14.61 7.58 4.06
N VAL A 176 13.46 6.92 3.87
CA VAL A 176 12.14 7.54 3.93
C VAL A 176 11.34 6.93 5.08
N VAL A 177 10.69 7.76 5.88
CA VAL A 177 9.76 7.30 6.92
C VAL A 177 8.35 7.79 6.58
N ILE A 178 7.38 6.90 6.67
CA ILE A 178 5.95 7.18 6.51
C ILE A 178 5.30 6.82 7.84
N SER A 179 4.75 7.81 8.53
CA SER A 179 4.26 7.63 9.91
C SER A 179 2.97 6.81 9.97
N GLY A 180 2.14 6.86 8.92
CA GLY A 180 0.72 6.58 9.11
C GLY A 180 0.13 7.54 10.14
N ASP A 181 -1.00 7.19 10.72
CA ASP A 181 -1.60 7.92 11.82
C ASP A 181 -0.88 7.59 13.13
N SER A 182 -0.34 8.58 13.80
CA SER A 182 0.39 8.36 15.04
C SER A 182 0.37 9.56 15.97
N ALA A 183 -0.24 9.42 17.12
CA ALA A 183 -0.04 10.38 18.21
C ALA A 183 1.44 10.38 18.65
N PRO A 184 1.92 11.50 19.20
CA PRO A 184 3.27 11.57 19.77
C PRO A 184 3.50 10.48 20.83
N HIS A 185 4.61 9.75 20.72
CA HIS A 185 5.01 8.73 21.67
C HIS A 185 6.51 8.72 21.91
N GLU A 186 6.95 8.10 23.00
CA GLU A 186 8.34 8.16 23.46
C GLU A 186 9.37 7.67 22.43
N GLN A 187 9.03 6.65 21.66
CA GLN A 187 9.95 6.05 20.67
C GLN A 187 9.99 6.82 19.34
N MET A 188 9.04 7.72 19.07
CA MET A 188 8.92 8.42 17.79
C MET A 188 10.21 9.15 17.38
N PRO A 189 10.90 9.93 18.26
CA PRO A 189 12.13 10.59 17.85
C PRO A 189 13.23 9.62 17.40
N ALA A 190 13.37 8.49 18.09
CA ALA A 190 14.35 7.47 17.74
C ALA A 190 13.95 6.74 16.44
N ASN A 191 12.68 6.41 16.28
CA ASN A 191 12.14 5.73 15.12
C ASN A 191 12.31 6.54 13.83
N TYR A 192 12.22 7.86 13.90
CA TYR A 192 12.28 8.74 12.72
C TYR A 192 13.64 9.40 12.52
N ALA A 193 14.57 9.25 13.48
CA ALA A 193 15.89 9.85 13.40
C ALA A 193 16.64 9.41 12.14
N GLY A 194 17.36 10.35 11.52
CA GLY A 194 18.26 10.10 10.40
C GLY A 194 17.57 9.74 9.08
N CYS A 195 16.25 9.94 8.94
CA CYS A 195 15.60 9.85 7.63
C CYS A 195 15.89 11.09 6.78
N ASP A 196 15.95 10.92 5.46
CA ASP A 196 16.07 12.02 4.50
C ASP A 196 14.71 12.71 4.26
N LEU A 197 13.63 11.93 4.38
CA LEU A 197 12.26 12.40 4.20
C LEU A 197 11.34 11.74 5.25
N LEU A 198 10.54 12.56 5.91
CA LEU A 198 9.45 12.13 6.77
C LEU A 198 8.12 12.57 6.13
N VAL A 199 7.24 11.59 5.86
CA VAL A 199 5.83 11.85 5.53
C VAL A 199 5.05 11.60 6.81
N HIS A 200 4.45 12.65 7.37
CA HIS A 200 3.72 12.64 8.64
C HIS A 200 2.36 13.31 8.45
N GLU A 201 1.35 12.84 9.19
CA GLU A 201 0.04 13.48 9.26
C GLU A 201 0.09 14.88 9.95
#